data_4e3affd5acbbb21fe8ee3a9689d1851b
#
_entry.id   4e3affd5acbbb21fe8ee3a9689d1851b
#
_cell.length_a   1.000
_cell.length_b   1.000
_cell.length_c   1.000
_cell.angle_alpha   90.00
_cell.angle_beta   90.00
_cell.angle_gamma   90.00
#
_symmetry.space_group_name_H-M   'P 1'
#
loop_
_entity.id
_entity.type
_entity.pdbx_description
1 polymer ?
#
loop_
_entity_poly.entity_id
_entity_poly.type
_entity_poly.pdbx_seq_one_letter_code
_entity_poly.pdbx_strand_id
1 'polypeptide(L)'
;MEPVLWNRLHFLYRSGKIVRMNTSIDISHIRNFSIVAHIDHGKSTISDRILELTHTVDERDMESQLLDTMDIERERGITIKSNAVRVSYDADDGETYQFNLIDTPGHVDFTYEVSRSLAACEGAVLVVDATQGVEAQTVSNATLAMNANLDIVPAINKIDLPSAHPDEVKTEIEDDLAIPADDAVCVSGKTGEGIHDLLESIVFLISPPKGDANAPLKALILDSYFDEYRGVVATVRVFDGSIKKGDTLLMMQAKGDFLVDGVGVKRPAETPVDALTVGEVGYVVTGLKDPEAVRVGDTLTWASNPCPEPLPGYREAKPMVYTGLFPIDNKDYENLRDALDKLHVNDP
;
A
#
# COMPACT_ATOMS: atom_id res chain seq x y z
N MET A 1 -25.57 38.33 -17.19
CA MET A 1 -25.19 37.13 -17.90
C MET A 1 -23.67 37.12 -18.00
N GLU A 2 -23.01 36.60 -17.01
CA GLU A 2 -21.56 36.41 -17.01
C GLU A 2 -21.27 34.93 -17.24
N PRO A 3 -20.28 34.58 -18.08
CA PRO A 3 -19.95 33.20 -18.34
C PRO A 3 -19.08 32.66 -17.22
N VAL A 4 -19.50 31.53 -16.65
CA VAL A 4 -18.77 30.66 -15.72
C VAL A 4 -17.46 30.24 -16.37
N LEU A 5 -16.36 30.66 -15.79
CA LEU A 5 -14.99 30.28 -16.16
C LEU A 5 -14.76 28.79 -15.85
N TRP A 6 -14.71 28.01 -16.91
CA TRP A 6 -14.19 26.65 -16.91
C TRP A 6 -12.68 26.69 -16.69
N ASN A 7 -12.23 26.37 -15.50
CA ASN A 7 -10.82 26.08 -15.23
C ASN A 7 -10.52 24.60 -15.49
N ARG A 8 -10.53 24.20 -16.75
CA ARG A 8 -9.90 22.96 -17.19
C ARG A 8 -8.43 23.25 -17.46
N LEU A 9 -7.55 22.88 -16.53
CA LEU A 9 -6.13 22.76 -16.80
C LEU A 9 -5.89 21.50 -17.67
N HIS A 10 -5.84 21.72 -18.98
CA HIS A 10 -5.34 20.76 -19.93
C HIS A 10 -3.83 20.61 -19.75
N PHE A 11 -3.37 19.42 -19.45
CA PHE A 11 -1.97 19.05 -19.50
C PHE A 11 -1.47 19.15 -20.95
N LEU A 12 -0.65 20.13 -21.25
CA LEU A 12 0.22 20.15 -22.41
C LEU A 12 1.62 19.75 -21.96
N TYR A 13 1.98 18.51 -22.23
CA TYR A 13 3.37 18.06 -22.17
C TYR A 13 4.17 18.79 -23.24
N ARG A 14 4.84 19.86 -22.88
CA ARG A 14 5.88 20.50 -23.67
C ARG A 14 7.01 20.96 -22.76
N SER A 15 8.17 20.34 -23.00
CA SER A 15 9.50 20.75 -22.53
C SER A 15 9.77 20.71 -21.04
N GLY A 16 10.31 19.57 -20.52
CA GLY A 16 11.40 19.54 -19.51
C GLY A 16 11.24 20.32 -18.19
N LYS A 17 10.06 20.82 -17.83
CA LYS A 17 9.79 21.42 -16.52
C LYS A 17 8.89 20.50 -15.72
N ILE A 18 9.42 20.04 -14.60
CA ILE A 18 8.66 19.38 -13.52
C ILE A 18 7.56 20.35 -13.10
N VAL A 19 6.31 20.08 -13.51
CA VAL A 19 5.14 20.81 -13.00
C VAL A 19 4.87 20.24 -11.60
N ARG A 20 5.28 20.98 -10.57
CA ARG A 20 4.93 20.68 -9.19
C ARG A 20 3.42 20.89 -9.04
N MET A 21 2.68 19.79 -8.94
CA MET A 21 1.29 19.83 -8.51
C MET A 21 1.23 19.95 -7.00
N ASN A 22 1.02 21.16 -6.52
CA ASN A 22 0.75 21.44 -5.12
C ASN A 22 -0.78 21.59 -4.96
N THR A 23 -1.51 20.49 -4.99
CA THR A 23 -2.90 20.42 -4.53
C THR A 23 -2.94 19.42 -3.41
N SER A 24 -2.94 19.90 -2.16
CA SER A 24 -3.35 19.07 -1.03
C SER A 24 -4.80 18.64 -1.28
N ILE A 25 -4.99 17.36 -1.54
CA ILE A 25 -6.34 16.80 -1.61
C ILE A 25 -6.98 16.88 -0.22
N ASP A 26 -8.30 17.09 -0.16
CA ASP A 26 -9.03 17.03 1.10
C ASP A 26 -8.93 15.61 1.67
N ILE A 27 -8.67 15.49 2.96
CA ILE A 27 -8.56 14.21 3.66
C ILE A 27 -9.83 13.35 3.50
N SER A 28 -11.00 13.98 3.36
CA SER A 28 -12.28 13.31 3.10
C SER A 28 -12.32 12.54 1.78
N HIS A 29 -11.47 12.92 0.81
CA HIS A 29 -11.34 12.28 -0.50
C HIS A 29 -10.17 11.28 -0.58
N ILE A 30 -9.54 10.92 0.55
CA ILE A 30 -8.51 9.91 0.59
C ILE A 30 -9.14 8.56 0.98
N ARG A 31 -8.73 7.47 0.32
CA ARG A 31 -9.07 6.09 0.69
C ARG A 31 -7.79 5.27 0.74
N ASN A 32 -7.46 4.78 1.92
CA ASN A 32 -6.33 3.87 2.12
C ASN A 32 -6.88 2.46 2.29
N PHE A 33 -6.56 1.58 1.39
CA PHE A 33 -7.06 0.22 1.43
C PHE A 33 -6.04 -0.78 0.92
N SER A 34 -6.23 -2.01 1.37
CA SER A 34 -5.48 -3.17 0.88
C SER A 34 -6.41 -4.15 0.20
N ILE A 35 -5.90 -4.92 -0.74
CA ILE A 35 -6.61 -6.05 -1.32
C ILE A 35 -6.11 -7.31 -0.64
N VAL A 36 -7.02 -8.03 0.01
CA VAL A 36 -6.75 -9.29 0.70
C VAL A 36 -7.48 -10.43 -0.01
N ALA A 37 -6.78 -11.53 -0.24
CA ALA A 37 -7.31 -12.67 -0.98
C ALA A 37 -6.59 -13.95 -0.60
N HIS A 38 -7.21 -15.09 -0.90
CA HIS A 38 -6.48 -16.36 -1.00
C HIS A 38 -5.56 -16.36 -2.23
N ILE A 39 -4.56 -17.25 -2.24
CA ILE A 39 -3.69 -17.44 -3.41
C ILE A 39 -4.56 -17.80 -4.62
N ASP A 40 -4.22 -17.26 -5.79
CA ASP A 40 -4.93 -17.46 -7.06
C ASP A 40 -6.39 -16.97 -7.13
N HIS A 41 -6.92 -16.28 -6.10
CA HIS A 41 -8.23 -15.61 -6.18
C HIS A 41 -8.24 -14.37 -7.06
N GLY A 42 -7.06 -13.93 -7.55
CA GLY A 42 -6.92 -12.86 -8.54
C GLY A 42 -6.64 -11.48 -7.98
N LYS A 43 -6.01 -11.39 -6.81
CA LYS A 43 -5.58 -10.13 -6.18
C LYS A 43 -4.80 -9.24 -7.15
N SER A 44 -3.66 -9.71 -7.67
CA SER A 44 -2.79 -8.94 -8.56
C SER A 44 -3.50 -8.56 -9.86
N THR A 45 -4.38 -9.43 -10.39
CA THR A 45 -5.16 -9.12 -11.60
C THR A 45 -6.16 -8.00 -11.36
N ILE A 46 -6.82 -7.94 -10.18
CA ILE A 46 -7.72 -6.84 -9.82
C ILE A 46 -6.91 -5.55 -9.63
N SER A 47 -5.75 -5.62 -8.97
CA SER A 47 -4.85 -4.47 -8.83
C SER A 47 -4.45 -3.89 -10.19
N ASP A 48 -4.06 -4.74 -11.15
CA ASP A 48 -3.74 -4.32 -12.52
C ASP A 48 -4.93 -3.62 -13.20
N ARG A 49 -6.16 -4.16 -13.04
CA ARG A 49 -7.36 -3.54 -13.59
C ARG A 49 -7.70 -2.19 -12.97
N ILE A 50 -7.45 -2.02 -11.67
CA ILE A 50 -7.59 -0.73 -11.01
C ILE A 50 -6.62 0.29 -11.63
N LEU A 51 -5.35 -0.08 -11.82
CA LEU A 51 -4.35 0.80 -12.42
C LEU A 51 -4.68 1.17 -13.87
N GLU A 52 -5.22 0.22 -14.64
CA GLU A 52 -5.65 0.42 -16.02
C GLU A 52 -6.87 1.36 -16.11
N LEU A 53 -7.94 1.07 -15.36
CA LEU A 53 -9.19 1.83 -15.38
C LEU A 53 -9.00 3.28 -14.92
N THR A 54 -8.11 3.49 -13.95
CA THR A 54 -7.78 4.82 -13.43
C THR A 54 -6.74 5.56 -14.27
N HIS A 55 -6.29 4.97 -15.38
CA HIS A 55 -5.25 5.54 -16.25
C HIS A 55 -3.97 5.94 -15.49
N THR A 56 -3.68 5.22 -14.39
CA THR A 56 -2.47 5.43 -13.60
C THR A 56 -1.22 5.00 -14.36
N VAL A 57 -1.40 4.02 -15.26
CA VAL A 57 -0.38 3.51 -16.20
C VAL A 57 -0.94 3.58 -17.60
N ASP A 58 -0.11 4.01 -18.56
CA ASP A 58 -0.49 4.00 -19.97
C ASP A 58 -0.69 2.54 -20.45
N GLU A 59 -1.71 2.29 -21.29
CA GLU A 59 -2.01 0.95 -21.85
C GLU A 59 -0.79 0.26 -22.47
N ARG A 60 0.16 1.03 -22.99
CA ARG A 60 1.39 0.54 -23.62
C ARG A 60 2.43 0.03 -22.63
N ASP A 61 2.35 0.53 -21.39
CA ASP A 61 3.30 0.25 -20.32
C ASP A 61 2.69 -0.73 -19.29
N MET A 62 1.44 -1.19 -19.52
CA MET A 62 0.80 -2.20 -18.71
C MET A 62 1.45 -3.56 -18.92
N GLU A 63 2.01 -4.09 -17.84
CA GLU A 63 2.50 -5.47 -17.73
C GLU A 63 1.61 -6.23 -16.75
N SER A 64 1.55 -7.55 -16.92
CA SER A 64 0.88 -8.42 -15.95
C SER A 64 1.61 -8.40 -14.61
N GLN A 65 0.86 -8.32 -13.50
CA GLN A 65 1.41 -8.26 -12.14
C GLN A 65 2.37 -7.07 -11.95
N LEU A 66 1.91 -5.89 -12.36
CA LEU A 66 2.74 -4.68 -12.37
C LEU A 66 3.26 -4.29 -10.98
N LEU A 67 2.49 -4.56 -9.92
CA LEU A 67 2.88 -4.26 -8.54
C LEU A 67 3.86 -5.29 -7.95
N ASP A 68 3.93 -6.48 -8.52
CA ASP A 68 4.88 -7.52 -8.13
C ASP A 68 6.24 -7.20 -8.77
N THR A 69 7.11 -6.55 -8.01
CA THR A 69 8.39 -5.98 -8.51
C THR A 69 9.56 -6.96 -8.50
N MET A 70 9.45 -8.06 -7.74
CA MET A 70 10.50 -9.07 -7.64
C MET A 70 10.30 -10.17 -8.67
N ASP A 71 11.39 -10.64 -9.30
CA ASP A 71 11.33 -11.75 -10.27
C ASP A 71 10.69 -13.01 -9.66
N ILE A 72 10.98 -13.28 -8.37
CA ILE A 72 10.43 -14.45 -7.67
C ILE A 72 8.92 -14.32 -7.42
N GLU A 73 8.38 -13.11 -7.22
CA GLU A 73 6.93 -12.86 -7.10
C GLU A 73 6.23 -13.24 -8.40
N ARG A 74 6.76 -12.76 -9.54
CA ARG A 74 6.25 -13.05 -10.89
C ARG A 74 6.39 -14.53 -11.25
N GLU A 75 7.53 -15.18 -10.90
CA GLU A 75 7.75 -16.59 -11.16
C GLU A 75 6.78 -17.49 -10.38
N ARG A 76 6.48 -17.11 -9.12
CA ARG A 76 5.63 -17.89 -8.22
C ARG A 76 4.16 -17.50 -8.28
N GLY A 77 3.84 -16.35 -8.87
CA GLY A 77 2.48 -15.80 -8.92
C GLY A 77 1.96 -15.36 -7.55
N ILE A 78 2.86 -15.00 -6.62
CA ILE A 78 2.50 -14.57 -5.25
C ILE A 78 3.20 -13.24 -4.93
N THR A 79 2.48 -12.34 -4.30
CA THR A 79 3.08 -11.14 -3.71
C THR A 79 3.82 -11.53 -2.42
N ILE A 80 5.08 -11.12 -2.31
CA ILE A 80 5.93 -11.35 -1.13
C ILE A 80 6.08 -10.04 -0.36
N LYS A 81 6.36 -8.93 -1.06
CA LYS A 81 6.63 -7.63 -0.47
C LYS A 81 5.46 -6.68 -0.68
N SER A 82 5.07 -5.97 0.39
CA SER A 82 4.04 -4.94 0.28
C SER A 82 4.50 -3.78 -0.59
N ASN A 83 3.63 -3.32 -1.48
CA ASN A 83 3.87 -2.15 -2.32
C ASN A 83 2.71 -1.17 -2.19
N ALA A 84 3.01 0.12 -2.02
CA ALA A 84 1.99 1.14 -1.89
C ALA A 84 1.99 2.03 -3.13
N VAL A 85 0.84 2.16 -3.78
CA VAL A 85 0.68 2.97 -5.00
C VAL A 85 -0.45 3.96 -4.82
N ARG A 86 -0.19 5.21 -5.20
CA ARG A 86 -1.18 6.28 -5.22
C ARG A 86 -1.86 6.31 -6.57
N VAL A 87 -3.18 6.27 -6.55
CA VAL A 87 -4.06 6.28 -7.72
C VAL A 87 -5.02 7.47 -7.60
N SER A 88 -5.35 8.11 -8.71
CA SER A 88 -6.40 9.15 -8.77
C SER A 88 -7.63 8.55 -9.44
N TYR A 89 -8.79 8.70 -8.83
CA TYR A 89 -10.06 8.16 -9.33
C TYR A 89 -11.11 9.26 -9.39
N ASP A 90 -11.70 9.48 -10.56
CA ASP A 90 -12.82 10.38 -10.75
C ASP A 90 -14.12 9.58 -10.57
N ALA A 91 -14.80 9.78 -9.44
CA ALA A 91 -15.99 9.03 -9.05
C ALA A 91 -17.28 9.55 -9.69
N ASP A 92 -18.34 8.76 -9.64
CA ASP A 92 -19.66 9.08 -10.22
C ASP A 92 -20.34 10.27 -9.53
N ASP A 93 -19.94 10.62 -8.30
CA ASP A 93 -20.39 11.82 -7.59
C ASP A 93 -19.80 13.12 -8.18
N GLY A 94 -18.86 13.01 -9.10
CA GLY A 94 -18.18 14.10 -9.77
C GLY A 94 -16.95 14.64 -9.04
N GLU A 95 -16.56 14.01 -7.91
CA GLU A 95 -15.38 14.37 -7.15
C GLU A 95 -14.20 13.45 -7.50
N THR A 96 -12.99 13.96 -7.30
CA THR A 96 -11.77 13.16 -7.51
C THR A 96 -11.26 12.64 -6.19
N TYR A 97 -11.09 11.33 -6.09
CA TYR A 97 -10.55 10.64 -4.92
C TYR A 97 -9.08 10.25 -5.11
N GLN A 98 -8.34 10.26 -4.02
CA GLN A 98 -7.00 9.72 -3.95
C GLN A 98 -7.06 8.35 -3.28
N PHE A 99 -6.79 7.31 -4.02
CA PHE A 99 -6.63 5.96 -3.50
C PHE A 99 -5.17 5.71 -3.21
N ASN A 100 -4.87 5.23 -2.02
CA ASN A 100 -3.60 4.64 -1.68
C ASN A 100 -3.82 3.13 -1.56
N LEU A 101 -3.55 2.43 -2.66
CA LEU A 101 -3.61 0.98 -2.71
C LEU A 101 -2.33 0.43 -2.08
N ILE A 102 -2.48 -0.32 -0.99
CA ILE A 102 -1.38 -1.02 -0.31
C ILE A 102 -1.52 -2.49 -0.66
N ASP A 103 -0.74 -2.94 -1.63
CA ASP A 103 -0.71 -4.34 -2.03
C ASP A 103 -0.01 -5.18 -0.98
N THR A 104 -0.65 -6.28 -0.55
CA THR A 104 -0.18 -7.12 0.56
C THR A 104 0.01 -8.55 0.11
N PRO A 105 0.94 -9.30 0.71
CA PRO A 105 1.01 -10.75 0.52
C PRO A 105 -0.30 -11.44 0.84
N GLY A 106 -0.64 -12.48 0.07
CA GLY A 106 -1.82 -13.33 0.36
C GLY A 106 -1.52 -14.56 1.20
N HIS A 107 -0.24 -14.94 1.34
CA HIS A 107 0.19 -16.18 1.97
C HIS A 107 0.28 -16.04 3.50
N VAL A 108 -0.11 -17.10 4.22
CA VAL A 108 -0.10 -17.12 5.71
C VAL A 108 1.29 -16.94 6.32
N ASP A 109 2.35 -17.32 5.61
CA ASP A 109 3.73 -17.15 6.09
C ASP A 109 4.12 -15.68 6.24
N PHE A 110 3.43 -14.77 5.52
CA PHE A 110 3.64 -13.33 5.53
C PHE A 110 2.63 -12.58 6.42
N THR A 111 2.05 -13.23 7.42
CA THR A 111 1.02 -12.65 8.32
C THR A 111 1.50 -11.36 8.98
N TYR A 112 2.79 -11.24 9.26
CA TYR A 112 3.36 -10.05 9.90
C TYR A 112 3.35 -8.84 8.94
N GLU A 113 3.75 -9.04 7.69
CA GLU A 113 3.72 -8.04 6.62
C GLU A 113 2.29 -7.60 6.33
N VAL A 114 1.36 -8.56 6.25
CA VAL A 114 -0.08 -8.29 6.10
C VAL A 114 -0.58 -7.41 7.24
N SER A 115 -0.29 -7.78 8.49
CA SER A 115 -0.75 -7.03 9.67
C SER A 115 -0.24 -5.58 9.68
N ARG A 116 1.01 -5.36 9.26
CA ARG A 116 1.59 -4.00 9.16
C ARG A 116 0.92 -3.16 8.07
N SER A 117 0.71 -3.76 6.91
CA SER A 117 0.06 -3.08 5.79
C SER A 117 -1.38 -2.72 6.12
N LEU A 118 -2.12 -3.63 6.76
CA LEU A 118 -3.48 -3.38 7.21
C LEU A 118 -3.54 -2.27 8.27
N ALA A 119 -2.52 -2.15 9.14
CA ALA A 119 -2.46 -1.05 10.13
C ALA A 119 -2.34 0.34 9.49
N ALA A 120 -2.00 0.42 8.20
CA ALA A 120 -1.95 1.68 7.45
C ALA A 120 -3.20 1.99 6.66
N CYS A 121 -4.20 1.10 6.69
CA CYS A 121 -5.44 1.20 5.92
C CYS A 121 -6.62 1.59 6.81
N GLU A 122 -7.63 2.17 6.18
CA GLU A 122 -8.98 2.34 6.73
C GLU A 122 -9.91 1.24 6.23
N GLY A 123 -9.59 0.58 5.10
CA GLY A 123 -10.41 -0.49 4.55
C GLY A 123 -9.62 -1.63 3.92
N ALA A 124 -10.34 -2.72 3.64
CA ALA A 124 -9.83 -3.87 2.94
C ALA A 124 -10.85 -4.39 1.92
N VAL A 125 -10.38 -4.63 0.69
CA VAL A 125 -11.18 -5.34 -0.32
C VAL A 125 -10.90 -6.83 -0.14
N LEU A 126 -11.93 -7.58 0.27
CA LEU A 126 -11.85 -9.03 0.45
C LEU A 126 -12.25 -9.72 -0.85
N VAL A 127 -11.28 -10.27 -1.56
CA VAL A 127 -11.52 -10.94 -2.84
C VAL A 127 -11.70 -12.44 -2.64
N VAL A 128 -12.84 -12.95 -3.12
CA VAL A 128 -13.19 -14.37 -3.09
C VAL A 128 -13.45 -14.86 -4.50
N ASP A 129 -12.91 -16.01 -4.86
CA ASP A 129 -13.13 -16.66 -6.16
C ASP A 129 -14.55 -17.24 -6.24
N ALA A 130 -15.32 -16.85 -7.26
CA ALA A 130 -16.70 -17.33 -7.51
C ALA A 130 -16.81 -18.84 -7.76
N THR A 131 -15.68 -19.53 -7.99
CA THR A 131 -15.65 -20.98 -8.28
C THR A 131 -15.13 -21.81 -7.12
N GLN A 132 -14.39 -21.20 -6.19
CA GLN A 132 -13.73 -21.90 -5.06
C GLN A 132 -14.34 -21.54 -3.70
N GLY A 133 -14.99 -20.37 -3.61
CA GLY A 133 -15.61 -19.90 -2.38
C GLY A 133 -14.60 -19.46 -1.30
N VAL A 134 -15.03 -19.56 -0.05
CA VAL A 134 -14.24 -19.17 1.12
C VAL A 134 -13.22 -20.26 1.47
N GLU A 135 -11.93 -19.91 1.45
CA GLU A 135 -10.84 -20.81 1.77
C GLU A 135 -10.08 -20.38 3.03
N ALA A 136 -9.19 -21.24 3.53
CA ALA A 136 -8.50 -21.02 4.81
C ALA A 136 -7.74 -19.67 4.91
N GLN A 137 -7.10 -19.22 3.82
CA GLN A 137 -6.42 -17.91 3.83
C GLN A 137 -7.41 -16.76 3.74
N THR A 138 -8.58 -16.95 3.09
CA THR A 138 -9.68 -15.97 3.11
C THR A 138 -10.11 -15.71 4.55
N VAL A 139 -10.34 -16.76 5.34
CA VAL A 139 -10.71 -16.66 6.75
C VAL A 139 -9.62 -15.96 7.56
N SER A 140 -8.35 -16.36 7.37
CA SER A 140 -7.22 -15.77 8.09
C SER A 140 -7.08 -14.28 7.79
N ASN A 141 -7.08 -13.89 6.52
CA ASN A 141 -6.90 -12.51 6.09
C ASN A 141 -8.11 -11.63 6.48
N ALA A 142 -9.33 -12.14 6.36
CA ALA A 142 -10.54 -11.47 6.84
C ALA A 142 -10.48 -11.22 8.35
N THR A 143 -10.02 -12.21 9.13
CA THR A 143 -9.83 -12.08 10.57
C THR A 143 -8.81 -10.99 10.92
N LEU A 144 -7.70 -10.90 10.19
CA LEU A 144 -6.69 -9.85 10.38
C LEU A 144 -7.29 -8.46 10.09
N ALA A 145 -8.06 -8.31 9.01
CA ALA A 145 -8.72 -7.05 8.65
C ALA A 145 -9.77 -6.64 9.72
N MET A 146 -10.58 -7.57 10.18
CA MET A 146 -11.55 -7.33 11.27
C MET A 146 -10.85 -6.94 12.58
N ASN A 147 -9.77 -7.61 12.96
CA ASN A 147 -9.00 -7.27 14.16
C ASN A 147 -8.32 -5.90 14.08
N ALA A 148 -8.03 -5.44 12.86
CA ALA A 148 -7.54 -4.09 12.60
C ALA A 148 -8.67 -3.03 12.56
N ASN A 149 -9.93 -3.43 12.74
CA ASN A 149 -11.15 -2.59 12.65
C ASN A 149 -11.26 -1.88 11.28
N LEU A 150 -10.96 -2.57 10.19
CA LEU A 150 -11.08 -2.03 8.85
C LEU A 150 -12.50 -2.18 8.32
N ASP A 151 -12.92 -1.22 7.50
CA ASP A 151 -14.11 -1.34 6.67
C ASP A 151 -13.85 -2.40 5.58
N ILE A 152 -14.68 -3.44 5.50
CA ILE A 152 -14.48 -4.55 4.56
C ILE A 152 -15.43 -4.42 3.38
N VAL A 153 -14.86 -4.44 2.18
CA VAL A 153 -15.59 -4.45 0.91
C VAL A 153 -15.45 -5.85 0.29
N PRO A 154 -16.49 -6.71 0.38
CA PRO A 154 -16.43 -8.02 -0.25
C PRO A 154 -16.56 -7.92 -1.77
N ALA A 155 -15.68 -8.62 -2.50
CA ALA A 155 -15.65 -8.70 -3.95
C ALA A 155 -15.56 -10.16 -4.41
N ILE A 156 -16.48 -10.59 -5.25
CA ILE A 156 -16.54 -11.96 -5.80
C ILE A 156 -15.95 -11.93 -7.19
N ASN A 157 -14.77 -12.52 -7.35
CA ASN A 157 -14.01 -12.50 -8.60
C ASN A 157 -14.23 -13.73 -9.47
N LYS A 158 -13.79 -13.65 -10.72
CA LYS A 158 -13.86 -14.70 -11.76
C LYS A 158 -15.28 -15.07 -12.17
N ILE A 159 -16.20 -14.11 -12.15
CA ILE A 159 -17.60 -14.31 -12.61
C ILE A 159 -17.71 -14.66 -14.11
N ASP A 160 -16.64 -14.45 -14.88
CA ASP A 160 -16.53 -14.83 -16.29
C ASP A 160 -16.43 -16.34 -16.52
N LEU A 161 -16.17 -17.12 -15.48
CA LEU A 161 -16.03 -18.56 -15.59
C LEU A 161 -17.40 -19.27 -15.58
N PRO A 162 -17.63 -20.30 -16.43
CA PRO A 162 -18.89 -21.04 -16.46
C PRO A 162 -19.26 -21.77 -15.16
N SER A 163 -18.25 -22.00 -14.31
CA SER A 163 -18.40 -22.66 -12.99
C SER A 163 -18.52 -21.65 -11.84
N ALA A 164 -18.75 -20.38 -12.14
CA ALA A 164 -18.94 -19.35 -11.12
C ALA A 164 -20.32 -19.47 -10.46
N HIS A 165 -20.34 -19.43 -9.11
CA HIS A 165 -21.57 -19.47 -8.30
C HIS A 165 -21.59 -18.29 -7.29
N PRO A 166 -21.73 -17.03 -7.75
CA PRO A 166 -21.60 -15.85 -6.89
C PRO A 166 -22.56 -15.85 -5.70
N ASP A 167 -23.82 -16.28 -5.90
CA ASP A 167 -24.84 -16.27 -4.85
C ASP A 167 -24.52 -17.27 -3.71
N GLU A 168 -23.94 -18.41 -4.05
CA GLU A 168 -23.47 -19.39 -3.05
C GLU A 168 -22.30 -18.81 -2.25
N VAL A 169 -21.36 -18.17 -2.94
CA VAL A 169 -20.18 -17.54 -2.30
C VAL A 169 -20.58 -16.37 -1.41
N LYS A 170 -21.62 -15.59 -1.75
CA LYS A 170 -22.17 -14.57 -0.84
C LYS A 170 -22.62 -15.19 0.48
N THR A 171 -23.36 -16.30 0.38
CA THR A 171 -23.84 -17.03 1.58
C THR A 171 -22.66 -17.56 2.41
N GLU A 172 -21.62 -18.12 1.77
CA GLU A 172 -20.41 -18.58 2.48
C GLU A 172 -19.69 -17.45 3.21
N ILE A 173 -19.56 -16.26 2.58
CA ILE A 173 -18.94 -15.08 3.21
C ILE A 173 -19.72 -14.68 4.46
N GLU A 174 -21.05 -14.70 4.42
CA GLU A 174 -21.89 -14.36 5.57
C GLU A 174 -21.83 -15.42 6.68
N ASP A 175 -21.93 -16.68 6.32
CA ASP A 175 -21.97 -17.80 7.29
C ASP A 175 -20.62 -18.04 7.93
N ASP A 176 -19.52 -18.02 7.16
CA ASP A 176 -18.19 -18.38 7.64
C ASP A 176 -17.41 -17.19 8.24
N LEU A 177 -17.66 -15.98 7.74
CA LEU A 177 -16.89 -14.80 8.14
C LEU A 177 -17.71 -13.78 8.94
N ALA A 178 -19.04 -13.91 8.98
CA ALA A 178 -19.97 -12.94 9.55
C ALA A 178 -19.80 -11.51 8.94
N ILE A 179 -19.44 -11.44 7.68
CA ILE A 179 -19.32 -10.20 6.90
C ILE A 179 -20.57 -10.10 6.02
N PRO A 180 -21.35 -8.99 6.08
CA PRO A 180 -22.48 -8.80 5.17
C PRO A 180 -22.01 -8.85 3.71
N ALA A 181 -22.63 -9.70 2.90
CA ALA A 181 -22.22 -9.94 1.51
C ALA A 181 -23.38 -9.87 0.49
N ASP A 182 -24.60 -9.50 0.92
CA ASP A 182 -25.73 -9.29 0.00
C ASP A 182 -25.35 -8.34 -1.14
N ASP A 183 -24.67 -7.23 -0.80
CA ASP A 183 -24.21 -6.19 -1.73
C ASP A 183 -22.76 -6.42 -2.20
N ALA A 184 -22.21 -7.64 -2.04
CA ALA A 184 -20.86 -7.95 -2.52
C ALA A 184 -20.75 -7.72 -4.03
N VAL A 185 -19.66 -7.02 -4.43
CA VAL A 185 -19.47 -6.66 -5.84
C VAL A 185 -18.98 -7.87 -6.62
N CYS A 186 -19.69 -8.22 -7.68
CA CYS A 186 -19.30 -9.29 -8.60
C CYS A 186 -18.38 -8.73 -9.68
N VAL A 187 -17.15 -9.27 -9.79
CA VAL A 187 -16.12 -8.75 -10.68
C VAL A 187 -15.44 -9.84 -11.50
N SER A 188 -14.85 -9.44 -12.61
CA SER A 188 -13.88 -10.25 -13.35
C SER A 188 -12.60 -9.45 -13.56
N GLY A 189 -11.56 -9.77 -12.84
CA GLY A 189 -10.23 -9.19 -13.06
C GLY A 189 -9.70 -9.47 -14.47
N LYS A 190 -10.15 -10.56 -15.11
CA LYS A 190 -9.76 -10.93 -16.47
C LYS A 190 -10.40 -10.04 -17.54
N THR A 191 -11.72 -9.78 -17.45
CA THR A 191 -12.48 -9.02 -18.44
C THR A 191 -12.60 -7.54 -18.10
N GLY A 192 -12.40 -7.16 -16.83
CA GLY A 192 -12.64 -5.81 -16.31
C GLY A 192 -14.08 -5.56 -15.87
N GLU A 193 -14.98 -6.53 -16.02
CA GLU A 193 -16.38 -6.43 -15.59
C GLU A 193 -16.50 -6.18 -14.10
N GLY A 194 -17.36 -5.24 -13.69
CA GLY A 194 -17.61 -4.90 -12.29
C GLY A 194 -16.50 -4.13 -11.57
N ILE A 195 -15.36 -3.84 -12.21
CA ILE A 195 -14.25 -3.11 -11.55
C ILE A 195 -14.63 -1.66 -11.24
N HIS A 196 -15.40 -1.00 -12.10
CA HIS A 196 -15.93 0.33 -11.83
C HIS A 196 -16.82 0.32 -10.58
N ASP A 197 -17.73 -0.63 -10.48
CA ASP A 197 -18.65 -0.76 -9.34
C ASP A 197 -17.87 -1.06 -8.04
N LEU A 198 -16.75 -1.80 -8.14
CA LEU A 198 -15.85 -2.02 -7.02
C LEU A 198 -15.18 -0.70 -6.55
N LEU A 199 -14.74 0.16 -7.47
CA LEU A 199 -14.15 1.44 -7.12
C LEU A 199 -15.17 2.39 -6.47
N GLU A 200 -16.41 2.43 -6.97
CA GLU A 200 -17.51 3.18 -6.35
C GLU A 200 -17.84 2.63 -4.94
N SER A 201 -17.84 1.31 -4.76
CA SER A 201 -18.02 0.69 -3.44
C SER A 201 -16.90 1.06 -2.47
N ILE A 202 -15.65 1.16 -2.94
CA ILE A 202 -14.52 1.63 -2.13
C ILE A 202 -14.73 3.10 -1.71
N VAL A 203 -15.19 3.96 -2.60
CA VAL A 203 -15.49 5.37 -2.28
C VAL A 203 -16.57 5.45 -1.20
N PHE A 204 -17.63 4.64 -1.31
CA PHE A 204 -18.79 4.71 -0.45
C PHE A 204 -18.60 4.03 0.91
N LEU A 205 -17.97 2.84 0.92
CA LEU A 205 -17.90 1.99 2.12
C LEU A 205 -16.66 2.25 2.97
N ILE A 206 -15.52 2.62 2.36
CA ILE A 206 -14.30 2.84 3.12
C ILE A 206 -14.30 4.26 3.68
N SER A 207 -14.14 4.36 4.99
CA SER A 207 -14.04 5.63 5.70
C SER A 207 -12.78 6.41 5.28
N PRO A 208 -12.84 7.74 5.20
CA PRO A 208 -11.65 8.55 5.01
C PRO A 208 -10.73 8.46 6.23
N PRO A 209 -9.41 8.66 6.06
CA PRO A 209 -8.48 8.72 7.17
C PRO A 209 -8.83 9.85 8.14
N LYS A 210 -8.45 9.66 9.41
CA LYS A 210 -8.61 10.65 10.47
C LYS A 210 -7.25 11.15 10.90
N GLY A 211 -7.17 12.40 11.36
CA GLY A 211 -5.95 12.99 11.90
C GLY A 211 -5.97 14.51 11.86
N ASP A 212 -4.99 15.14 12.51
CA ASP A 212 -4.84 16.59 12.58
C ASP A 212 -3.50 17.02 11.95
N ALA A 213 -3.59 17.81 10.88
CA ALA A 213 -2.42 18.33 10.18
C ALA A 213 -1.57 19.30 11.04
N ASN A 214 -2.13 19.85 12.13
CA ASN A 214 -1.45 20.77 13.04
C ASN A 214 -0.90 20.08 14.30
N ALA A 215 -1.23 18.80 14.51
CA ALA A 215 -0.70 18.02 15.62
C ALA A 215 0.79 17.68 15.40
N PRO A 216 1.52 17.28 16.44
CA PRO A 216 2.85 16.71 16.30
C PRO A 216 2.84 15.53 15.33
N LEU A 217 3.85 15.48 14.46
CA LEU A 217 3.94 14.42 13.45
C LEU A 217 3.84 13.04 14.09
N LYS A 218 3.01 12.21 13.51
CA LYS A 218 2.89 10.79 13.80
C LYS A 218 2.76 10.03 12.49
N ALA A 219 3.81 9.29 12.09
CA ALA A 219 3.81 8.51 10.87
C ALA A 219 4.37 7.10 11.14
N LEU A 220 3.81 6.10 10.48
CA LEU A 220 4.22 4.70 10.58
C LEU A 220 5.16 4.35 9.43
N ILE A 221 6.27 3.69 9.73
CA ILE A 221 7.14 3.08 8.71
C ILE A 221 6.52 1.73 8.32
N LEU A 222 6.10 1.61 7.06
CA LEU A 222 5.47 0.41 6.50
C LEU A 222 6.50 -0.56 5.95
N ASP A 223 7.48 -0.01 5.28
CA ASP A 223 8.52 -0.75 4.57
C ASP A 223 9.76 0.13 4.40
N SER A 224 10.89 -0.48 4.08
CA SER A 224 12.11 0.23 3.74
C SER A 224 12.93 -0.53 2.70
N TYR A 225 13.78 0.21 1.99
CA TYR A 225 14.78 -0.39 1.11
C TYR A 225 16.03 0.48 1.07
N PHE A 226 17.15 -0.12 0.71
CA PHE A 226 18.42 0.56 0.59
C PHE A 226 18.70 0.95 -0.87
N ASP A 227 18.97 2.23 -1.08
CA ASP A 227 19.42 2.78 -2.36
C ASP A 227 20.89 3.24 -2.21
N GLU A 228 21.76 2.83 -3.12
CA GLU A 228 23.21 3.12 -3.01
C GLU A 228 23.53 4.62 -3.02
N TYR A 229 22.69 5.43 -3.64
CA TYR A 229 22.89 6.88 -3.75
C TYR A 229 22.15 7.66 -2.65
N ARG A 230 20.91 7.29 -2.37
CA ARG A 230 20.02 7.99 -1.44
C ARG A 230 20.08 7.44 -0.01
N GLY A 231 20.71 6.28 0.21
CA GLY A 231 20.68 5.57 1.48
C GLY A 231 19.34 4.87 1.72
N VAL A 232 18.93 4.74 2.96
CA VAL A 232 17.66 4.09 3.31
C VAL A 232 16.48 4.97 2.88
N VAL A 233 15.54 4.39 2.14
CA VAL A 233 14.28 5.00 1.75
C VAL A 233 13.16 4.26 2.48
N ALA A 234 12.38 4.98 3.28
CA ALA A 234 11.28 4.42 4.06
C ALA A 234 9.93 4.75 3.43
N THR A 235 9.07 3.75 3.25
CA THR A 235 7.65 3.94 2.91
C THR A 235 6.88 4.22 4.18
N VAL A 236 6.11 5.31 4.21
CA VAL A 236 5.45 5.78 5.43
C VAL A 236 3.99 6.11 5.19
N ARG A 237 3.17 5.97 6.25
CA ARG A 237 1.79 6.46 6.34
C ARG A 237 1.73 7.57 7.38
N VAL A 238 1.28 8.76 6.99
CA VAL A 238 1.13 9.91 7.90
C VAL A 238 -0.25 9.87 8.56
N PHE A 239 -0.28 9.79 9.89
CA PHE A 239 -1.51 9.83 10.70
C PHE A 239 -1.81 11.23 11.19
N ASP A 240 -0.81 11.96 11.71
CA ASP A 240 -0.93 13.35 12.17
C ASP A 240 0.26 14.17 11.66
N GLY A 241 0.08 15.48 11.52
CA GLY A 241 1.14 16.38 11.09
C GLY A 241 1.46 16.29 9.60
N SER A 242 2.70 16.58 9.26
CA SER A 242 3.21 16.51 7.88
C SER A 242 4.72 16.26 7.86
N ILE A 243 5.21 15.74 6.74
CA ILE A 243 6.64 15.52 6.47
C ILE A 243 7.03 16.27 5.20
N LYS A 244 8.12 17.02 5.26
CA LYS A 244 8.70 17.70 4.08
C LYS A 244 10.22 17.61 4.09
N LYS A 245 10.82 17.86 2.95
CA LYS A 245 12.26 17.95 2.83
C LYS A 245 12.82 18.99 3.79
N GLY A 246 13.89 18.63 4.53
CA GLY A 246 14.56 19.48 5.51
C GLY A 246 14.03 19.35 6.94
N ASP A 247 12.96 18.57 7.17
CA ASP A 247 12.53 18.26 8.53
C ASP A 247 13.55 17.32 9.20
N THR A 248 13.76 17.49 10.51
CA THR A 248 14.52 16.53 11.33
C THR A 248 13.51 15.62 12.02
N LEU A 249 13.54 14.33 11.68
CA LEU A 249 12.65 13.33 12.23
C LEU A 249 13.36 12.44 13.22
N LEU A 250 12.62 12.01 14.25
CA LEU A 250 13.03 11.06 15.27
C LEU A 250 12.27 9.75 15.07
N MET A 251 12.98 8.64 15.06
CA MET A 251 12.45 7.28 15.18
C MET A 251 12.26 6.96 16.65
N MET A 252 11.01 6.74 17.08
CA MET A 252 10.69 6.63 18.51
C MET A 252 11.22 5.36 19.16
N GLN A 253 11.28 4.24 18.43
CA GLN A 253 11.77 2.95 18.94
C GLN A 253 13.28 2.78 18.71
N ALA A 254 13.76 3.05 17.51
CA ALA A 254 15.18 2.97 17.17
C ALA A 254 16.01 4.09 17.86
N LYS A 255 15.36 5.18 18.32
CA LYS A 255 15.96 6.33 19.03
C LYS A 255 17.05 7.05 18.24
N GLY A 256 16.96 7.00 16.91
CA GLY A 256 17.82 7.75 16.01
C GLY A 256 17.06 8.92 15.37
N ASP A 257 17.74 10.02 15.08
CA ASP A 257 17.19 11.12 14.30
C ASP A 257 17.92 11.24 12.96
N PHE A 258 17.21 11.80 11.96
CA PHE A 258 17.76 12.04 10.63
C PHE A 258 17.12 13.25 9.97
N LEU A 259 17.85 13.84 9.02
CA LEU A 259 17.36 14.92 8.18
C LEU A 259 16.68 14.34 6.93
N VAL A 260 15.46 14.77 6.63
CA VAL A 260 14.72 14.35 5.44
C VAL A 260 15.36 14.96 4.19
N ASP A 261 15.95 14.13 3.33
CA ASP A 261 16.55 14.56 2.06
C ASP A 261 15.51 14.76 0.95
N GLY A 262 14.38 14.08 1.04
CA GLY A 262 13.28 14.19 0.09
C GLY A 262 12.07 13.38 0.49
N VAL A 263 10.92 13.73 -0.07
CA VAL A 263 9.66 13.00 0.08
C VAL A 263 9.01 12.82 -1.27
N GLY A 264 8.22 11.76 -1.42
CA GLY A 264 7.51 11.49 -2.67
C GLY A 264 6.47 10.40 -2.52
N VAL A 265 5.84 10.07 -3.64
CA VAL A 265 4.81 9.03 -3.75
C VAL A 265 5.12 8.11 -4.91
N LYS A 266 4.57 6.90 -4.91
CA LYS A 266 4.67 5.96 -6.03
C LYS A 266 3.39 6.03 -6.88
N ARG A 267 3.53 6.22 -8.24
CA ARG A 267 2.44 6.31 -9.23
C ARG A 267 2.75 5.58 -10.55
N PRO A 268 2.95 4.31 -10.64
CA PRO A 268 3.76 3.38 -9.86
C PRO A 268 5.22 3.86 -9.69
N ALA A 269 5.73 4.67 -10.63
CA ALA A 269 7.07 5.26 -10.52
C ALA A 269 7.14 6.26 -9.37
N GLU A 270 8.30 6.34 -8.76
CA GLU A 270 8.55 7.33 -7.71
C GLU A 270 8.43 8.76 -8.23
N THR A 271 7.58 9.53 -7.61
CA THR A 271 7.31 10.93 -7.97
C THR A 271 7.55 11.81 -6.75
N PRO A 272 8.54 12.72 -6.79
CA PRO A 272 8.77 13.67 -5.70
C PRO A 272 7.58 14.59 -5.48
N VAL A 273 7.27 14.89 -4.20
CA VAL A 273 6.26 15.87 -3.79
C VAL A 273 6.86 16.88 -2.82
N ASP A 274 6.17 17.99 -2.57
CA ASP A 274 6.66 19.02 -1.64
C ASP A 274 6.51 18.60 -0.18
N ALA A 275 5.45 17.86 0.16
CA ALA A 275 5.18 17.33 1.48
C ALA A 275 4.28 16.09 1.41
N LEU A 276 4.32 15.26 2.45
CA LEU A 276 3.31 14.26 2.78
C LEU A 276 2.49 14.77 3.96
N THR A 277 1.17 14.75 3.84
CA THR A 277 0.24 15.25 4.84
C THR A 277 -0.60 14.13 5.45
N VAL A 278 -1.43 14.49 6.42
CA VAL A 278 -2.36 13.54 7.07
C VAL A 278 -3.14 12.73 6.05
N GLY A 279 -3.20 11.43 6.27
CA GLY A 279 -3.91 10.51 5.39
C GLY A 279 -3.06 9.97 4.24
N GLU A 280 -1.93 10.57 3.92
CA GLU A 280 -1.14 10.19 2.76
C GLU A 280 -0.16 9.05 3.04
N VAL A 281 0.03 8.22 2.02
CA VAL A 281 1.09 7.21 1.95
C VAL A 281 2.13 7.66 0.93
N GLY A 282 3.40 7.53 1.28
CA GLY A 282 4.49 7.93 0.40
C GLY A 282 5.84 7.43 0.92
N TYR A 283 6.92 7.91 0.31
CA TYR A 283 8.27 7.56 0.74
C TYR A 283 9.03 8.77 1.27
N VAL A 284 9.95 8.49 2.18
CA VAL A 284 10.88 9.44 2.81
C VAL A 284 12.30 8.98 2.55
N VAL A 285 13.12 9.85 1.95
CA VAL A 285 14.56 9.62 1.77
C VAL A 285 15.27 10.07 3.03
N THR A 286 15.85 9.13 3.77
CA THR A 286 16.45 9.41 5.07
C THR A 286 17.89 9.88 5.00
N GLY A 287 18.60 9.60 3.89
CA GLY A 287 20.04 9.86 3.76
C GLY A 287 20.94 8.97 4.63
N LEU A 288 20.36 8.12 5.48
CA LEU A 288 21.10 7.20 6.33
C LEU A 288 21.79 6.12 5.48
N LYS A 289 23.06 5.88 5.79
CA LYS A 289 23.86 4.87 5.06
C LYS A 289 23.91 3.53 5.77
N ASP A 290 23.51 3.51 7.03
CA ASP A 290 23.38 2.29 7.81
C ASP A 290 21.99 1.68 7.56
N PRO A 291 21.95 0.50 6.93
CA PRO A 291 20.70 -0.20 6.68
C PRO A 291 19.90 -0.52 7.93
N GLU A 292 20.55 -0.84 9.04
CA GLU A 292 19.90 -1.21 10.30
C GLU A 292 19.33 -0.03 11.10
N ALA A 293 19.64 1.19 10.66
CA ALA A 293 19.19 2.41 11.38
C ALA A 293 17.68 2.62 11.32
N VAL A 294 17.00 2.11 10.28
CA VAL A 294 15.54 2.24 10.09
C VAL A 294 14.86 0.91 10.37
N ARG A 295 13.88 0.93 11.28
CA ARG A 295 13.11 -0.26 11.64
C ARG A 295 11.68 -0.14 11.12
N VAL A 296 11.25 -1.12 10.37
CA VAL A 296 9.87 -1.22 9.90
C VAL A 296 8.92 -1.41 11.07
N GLY A 297 7.79 -0.68 11.06
CA GLY A 297 6.84 -0.63 12.17
C GLY A 297 7.14 0.46 13.21
N ASP A 298 8.29 1.16 13.10
CA ASP A 298 8.59 2.28 14.00
C ASP A 298 7.73 3.51 13.68
N THR A 299 7.62 4.38 14.66
CA THR A 299 6.90 5.65 14.55
C THR A 299 7.88 6.79 14.30
N LEU A 300 7.66 7.54 13.23
CA LEU A 300 8.35 8.79 12.95
C LEU A 300 7.61 9.97 13.57
N THR A 301 8.38 10.86 14.18
CA THR A 301 7.88 12.12 14.74
C THR A 301 8.89 13.24 14.51
N TRP A 302 8.50 14.52 14.71
CA TRP A 302 9.46 15.61 14.65
C TRP A 302 10.41 15.58 15.87
N ALA A 303 11.70 15.66 15.62
CA ALA A 303 12.70 15.70 16.71
C ALA A 303 12.51 16.91 17.63
N SER A 304 12.05 18.04 17.10
CA SER A 304 11.81 19.29 17.84
C SER A 304 10.51 19.31 18.64
N ASN A 305 9.51 18.52 18.24
CA ASN A 305 8.19 18.44 18.87
C ASN A 305 7.64 17.03 18.73
N PRO A 306 8.17 16.04 19.48
CA PRO A 306 7.79 14.65 19.34
C PRO A 306 6.35 14.40 19.83
N CYS A 307 5.65 13.48 19.14
CA CYS A 307 4.35 13.02 19.62
C CYS A 307 4.53 12.28 20.97
N PRO A 308 3.49 12.33 21.83
CA PRO A 308 3.63 11.79 23.20
C PRO A 308 3.76 10.26 23.25
N GLU A 309 3.16 9.56 22.29
CA GLU A 309 3.13 8.10 22.27
C GLU A 309 3.34 7.57 20.85
N PRO A 310 4.10 6.47 20.69
CA PRO A 310 4.24 5.81 19.40
C PRO A 310 2.93 5.17 18.95
N LEU A 311 2.82 4.90 17.66
CA LEU A 311 1.72 4.11 17.11
C LEU A 311 1.76 2.68 17.68
N PRO A 312 0.58 2.09 17.96
CA PRO A 312 0.52 0.72 18.43
C PRO A 312 0.94 -0.25 17.33
N GLY A 313 1.42 -1.43 17.73
CA GLY A 313 1.64 -2.54 16.80
C GLY A 313 3.08 -2.82 16.42
N TYR A 314 4.04 -1.94 16.80
CA TYR A 314 5.45 -2.31 16.63
C TYR A 314 5.76 -3.58 17.44
N ARG A 315 6.19 -4.61 16.72
CA ARG A 315 6.74 -5.83 17.32
C ARG A 315 7.97 -6.23 16.52
N GLU A 316 9.04 -6.55 17.22
CA GLU A 316 10.21 -7.12 16.55
C GLU A 316 9.84 -8.52 16.03
N ALA A 317 10.11 -8.76 14.74
CA ALA A 317 9.86 -10.07 14.13
C ALA A 317 10.73 -11.11 14.81
N LYS A 318 10.13 -12.24 15.20
CA LYS A 318 10.88 -13.36 15.79
C LYS A 318 11.32 -14.29 14.68
N PRO A 319 12.62 -14.55 14.52
CA PRO A 319 13.11 -15.51 13.55
C PRO A 319 12.48 -16.88 13.76
N MET A 320 11.92 -17.47 12.71
CA MET A 320 11.30 -18.81 12.72
C MET A 320 12.22 -19.87 12.11
N VAL A 321 13.11 -19.45 11.21
CA VAL A 321 14.03 -20.34 10.46
C VAL A 321 15.44 -19.78 10.57
N TYR A 322 16.41 -20.67 10.74
CA TYR A 322 17.83 -20.34 10.79
C TYR A 322 18.57 -21.06 9.69
N THR A 323 19.35 -20.35 8.91
CA THR A 323 20.16 -20.89 7.81
C THR A 323 21.60 -20.41 7.92
N GLY A 324 22.57 -21.32 7.73
CA GLY A 324 23.97 -20.96 7.62
C GLY A 324 24.32 -20.71 6.15
N LEU A 325 24.77 -19.49 5.81
CA LEU A 325 25.26 -19.14 4.50
C LEU A 325 26.78 -19.00 4.51
N PHE A 326 27.45 -19.61 3.54
CA PHE A 326 28.91 -19.60 3.43
C PHE A 326 29.32 -19.19 2.02
N PRO A 327 30.28 -18.28 1.86
CA PRO A 327 30.82 -17.99 0.53
C PRO A 327 31.64 -19.17 0.01
N ILE A 328 31.71 -19.34 -1.29
CA ILE A 328 32.53 -20.37 -1.94
C ILE A 328 34.04 -20.07 -1.71
N ASP A 329 34.41 -18.79 -1.78
CA ASP A 329 35.78 -18.33 -1.49
C ASP A 329 35.78 -17.51 -0.20
N ASN A 330 36.65 -17.85 0.75
CA ASN A 330 36.73 -17.17 2.05
C ASN A 330 37.02 -15.69 1.96
N LYS A 331 37.68 -15.20 0.89
CA LYS A 331 37.90 -13.76 0.69
C LYS A 331 36.62 -12.97 0.38
N ASP A 332 35.53 -13.63 0.00
CA ASP A 332 34.23 -13.02 -0.26
C ASP A 332 33.34 -12.92 0.97
N TYR A 333 33.87 -13.29 2.16
CA TYR A 333 33.10 -13.26 3.41
C TYR A 333 32.58 -11.85 3.76
N GLU A 334 33.43 -10.83 3.65
CA GLU A 334 33.02 -9.44 3.94
C GLU A 334 31.95 -8.97 2.94
N ASN A 335 32.11 -9.32 1.64
CA ASN A 335 31.11 -8.98 0.62
C ASN A 335 29.77 -9.68 0.89
N LEU A 336 29.80 -10.94 1.34
CA LEU A 336 28.59 -11.69 1.71
C LEU A 336 27.89 -11.04 2.92
N ARG A 337 28.65 -10.66 3.95
CA ARG A 337 28.09 -9.99 5.11
C ARG A 337 27.42 -8.68 4.73
N ASP A 338 28.10 -7.80 4.00
CA ASP A 338 27.56 -6.51 3.55
C ASP A 338 26.32 -6.69 2.67
N ALA A 339 26.27 -7.75 1.84
CA ALA A 339 25.12 -8.07 1.03
C ALA A 339 23.92 -8.55 1.88
N LEU A 340 24.17 -9.33 2.94
CA LEU A 340 23.13 -9.78 3.87
C LEU A 340 22.57 -8.64 4.70
N ASP A 341 23.42 -7.71 5.16
CA ASP A 341 22.99 -6.52 5.89
C ASP A 341 22.08 -5.64 5.01
N LYS A 342 22.41 -5.46 3.72
CA LYS A 342 21.55 -4.78 2.74
C LYS A 342 20.25 -5.54 2.46
N LEU A 343 20.31 -6.87 2.36
CA LEU A 343 19.14 -7.71 2.14
C LEU A 343 18.15 -7.56 3.30
N HIS A 344 18.65 -7.57 4.54
CA HIS A 344 17.82 -7.42 5.74
C HIS A 344 16.97 -6.13 5.76
N VAL A 345 17.42 -5.06 5.10
CA VAL A 345 16.62 -3.83 4.94
C VAL A 345 15.57 -3.96 3.86
N ASN A 346 15.91 -4.68 2.80
CA ASN A 346 14.99 -4.86 1.67
C ASN A 346 13.94 -5.95 1.93
N ASP A 347 14.24 -6.84 2.87
CA ASP A 347 13.40 -7.99 3.27
C ASP A 347 13.53 -8.18 4.80
N PRO A 348 12.89 -7.28 5.59
CA PRO A 348 13.00 -7.23 7.04
C PRO A 348 12.21 -8.30 7.79
#